data_8408f2d546c96bd42d6e75e6cac3045a
#
_entry.id   8408f2d546c96bd42d6e75e6cac3045a
#
_cell.length_a   1.000
_cell.length_b   1.000
_cell.length_c   1.000
_cell.angle_alpha   90.00
_cell.angle_beta   90.00
_cell.angle_gamma   90.00
#
_symmetry.space_group_name_H-M   'P 1'
#
loop_
_entity.id
_entity.type
_entity.pdbx_description
1 polymer ?
#
loop_
_entity_poly.entity_id
_entity_poly.type
_entity_poly.pdbx_seq_one_letter_code
_entity_poly.pdbx_strand_id
1 'polypeptide(L)'
;MAKIWEKHKGYLPALKYVNLTTRTCFRSIRIEGAERIPQDGAVILAPNHCAALMDPLLTLVLFGGKPVVFGSRSDIFANPKVAKVLRWLRILPIARECNGLSEVARNFDTFKEIIDCLDNEVPFCLYAEGTHNPEREMLPVKKGIFRIAKMAQDQLGVPVRIVPIGVNYEDFFRGQGRIGIRVGEPMEIGEEFAKRAGLAEADIYRELCTELRDRDMALIGPERTRRHDRKFLRALAALLSLPLFAVCAVGSLLIWLPYEIIMRGMEDKAWSHTVRFAMHFIFPVLWIFHIPFERLLNFYRHLFEDLK
;
A
#
# COMPACT_ATOMS: atom_id res chain seq x y z
N MET A 1 21.03 -9.45 -17.62
CA MET A 1 19.93 -9.85 -16.70
C MET A 1 18.62 -9.48 -17.36
N ALA A 2 17.54 -10.27 -17.17
CA ALA A 2 16.22 -9.88 -17.64
C ALA A 2 15.81 -8.55 -16.97
N LYS A 3 15.17 -7.67 -17.72
CA LYS A 3 14.73 -6.37 -17.20
C LYS A 3 13.58 -6.57 -16.21
N ILE A 4 13.47 -5.70 -15.19
CA ILE A 4 12.50 -5.88 -14.09
C ILE A 4 11.06 -5.80 -14.56
N TRP A 5 10.78 -5.07 -15.63
CA TRP A 5 9.45 -4.91 -16.22
C TRP A 5 9.06 -6.06 -17.16
N GLU A 6 10.00 -6.90 -17.59
CA GLU A 6 9.70 -8.05 -18.46
C GLU A 6 8.81 -9.08 -17.77
N LYS A 7 8.11 -9.88 -18.57
CA LYS A 7 7.22 -10.94 -18.08
C LYS A 7 8.05 -12.11 -17.50
N HIS A 8 8.05 -12.27 -16.20
CA HIS A 8 8.67 -13.40 -15.53
C HIS A 8 7.72 -14.60 -15.44
N LYS A 9 8.26 -15.81 -15.66
CA LYS A 9 7.51 -17.07 -15.48
C LYS A 9 6.95 -17.16 -14.05
N GLY A 10 5.67 -17.46 -13.89
CA GLY A 10 5.02 -17.61 -12.60
C GLY A 10 4.59 -16.29 -11.91
N TYR A 11 5.03 -15.11 -12.38
CA TYR A 11 4.69 -13.84 -11.73
C TYR A 11 3.17 -13.54 -11.77
N LEU A 12 2.52 -13.68 -12.93
CA LEU A 12 1.10 -13.38 -13.05
C LEU A 12 0.19 -14.30 -12.21
N PRO A 13 0.38 -15.63 -12.15
CA PRO A 13 -0.33 -16.49 -11.20
C PRO A 13 -0.09 -16.09 -9.74
N ALA A 14 1.15 -15.81 -9.36
CA ALA A 14 1.50 -15.34 -8.02
C ALA A 14 0.79 -14.03 -7.69
N LEU A 15 0.79 -13.06 -8.61
CA LEU A 15 0.10 -11.78 -8.46
C LEU A 15 -1.41 -11.95 -8.28
N LYS A 16 -2.05 -12.85 -9.04
CA LYS A 16 -3.48 -13.18 -8.88
C LYS A 16 -3.77 -13.76 -7.50
N TYR A 17 -2.92 -14.68 -7.02
CA TYR A 17 -3.07 -15.28 -5.70
C TYR A 17 -2.85 -14.25 -4.57
N VAL A 18 -1.84 -13.41 -4.69
CA VAL A 18 -1.60 -12.27 -3.77
C VAL A 18 -2.81 -11.36 -3.72
N ASN A 19 -3.37 -10.95 -4.86
CA ASN A 19 -4.55 -10.09 -4.90
C ASN A 19 -5.78 -10.74 -4.26
N LEU A 20 -6.00 -12.03 -4.51
CA LEU A 20 -7.09 -12.79 -3.89
C LEU A 20 -6.91 -12.80 -2.36
N THR A 21 -5.72 -13.17 -1.88
CA THR A 21 -5.40 -13.22 -0.45
C THR A 21 -5.55 -11.85 0.21
N THR A 22 -5.06 -10.77 -0.44
CA THR A 22 -5.20 -9.39 0.07
C THR A 22 -6.67 -9.04 0.28
N ARG A 23 -7.54 -9.39 -0.66
CA ARG A 23 -8.98 -9.13 -0.55
C ARG A 23 -9.64 -9.89 0.60
N THR A 24 -9.13 -11.08 0.97
CA THR A 24 -9.68 -11.87 2.10
C THR A 24 -9.34 -11.26 3.47
N CYS A 25 -8.33 -10.41 3.56
CA CYS A 25 -7.96 -9.71 4.80
C CYS A 25 -8.97 -8.62 5.20
N PHE A 26 -9.80 -8.17 4.27
CA PHE A 26 -10.71 -7.05 4.45
C PHE A 26 -12.16 -7.41 4.11
N ARG A 27 -13.09 -6.75 4.79
CA ARG A 27 -14.52 -6.91 4.51
C ARG A 27 -14.92 -6.35 3.16
N SER A 28 -14.34 -5.22 2.79
CA SER A 28 -14.52 -4.58 1.48
C SER A 28 -13.35 -3.66 1.17
N ILE A 29 -13.02 -3.56 -0.11
CA ILE A 29 -12.08 -2.59 -0.65
C ILE A 29 -12.86 -1.78 -1.67
N ARG A 30 -13.02 -0.46 -1.39
CA ARG A 30 -13.66 0.50 -2.30
C ARG A 30 -12.56 1.28 -3.00
N ILE A 31 -12.68 1.45 -4.30
CA ILE A 31 -11.76 2.23 -5.12
C ILE A 31 -12.56 3.36 -5.75
N GLU A 32 -12.08 4.60 -5.62
CA GLU A 32 -12.67 5.81 -6.14
C GLU A 32 -11.62 6.57 -6.96
N GLY A 33 -11.99 7.06 -8.13
CA GLY A 33 -11.10 7.84 -9.01
C GLY A 33 -10.07 7.01 -9.79
N ALA A 34 -10.23 5.68 -9.90
CA ALA A 34 -9.29 4.84 -10.65
C ALA A 34 -9.15 5.26 -12.14
N GLU A 35 -10.18 5.86 -12.69
CA GLU A 35 -10.22 6.42 -14.05
C GLU A 35 -9.26 7.60 -14.26
N ARG A 36 -8.79 8.23 -13.17
CA ARG A 36 -7.80 9.33 -13.21
C ARG A 36 -6.38 8.85 -13.43
N ILE A 37 -6.13 7.54 -13.25
CA ILE A 37 -4.80 6.98 -13.55
C ILE A 37 -4.59 7.04 -15.05
N PRO A 38 -3.58 7.79 -15.54
CA PRO A 38 -3.31 7.88 -16.96
C PRO A 38 -3.04 6.50 -17.57
N GLN A 39 -3.57 6.26 -18.74
CA GLN A 39 -3.35 5.01 -19.48
C GLN A 39 -2.19 5.13 -20.47
N ASP A 40 -1.69 6.33 -20.68
CA ASP A 40 -0.58 6.71 -21.56
C ASP A 40 0.49 7.47 -20.78
N GLY A 41 1.71 7.48 -21.30
CA GLY A 41 2.85 8.18 -20.70
C GLY A 41 3.44 7.47 -19.49
N ALA A 42 4.33 8.15 -18.80
CA ALA A 42 5.05 7.64 -17.65
C ALA A 42 4.31 7.98 -16.34
N VAL A 43 3.92 6.94 -15.58
CA VAL A 43 3.12 7.10 -14.37
C VAL A 43 3.91 6.72 -13.11
N ILE A 44 4.01 7.66 -12.17
CA ILE A 44 4.56 7.44 -10.83
C ILE A 44 3.42 7.54 -9.83
N LEU A 45 3.24 6.49 -9.03
CA LEU A 45 2.21 6.43 -8.00
C LEU A 45 2.81 6.89 -6.67
N ALA A 46 2.11 7.79 -5.99
CA ALA A 46 2.53 8.37 -4.73
C ALA A 46 1.48 8.13 -3.64
N PRO A 47 1.31 6.91 -3.12
CA PRO A 47 0.38 6.66 -2.03
C PRO A 47 0.96 7.07 -0.67
N ASN A 48 0.07 7.40 0.30
CA ASN A 48 0.43 7.47 1.70
C ASN A 48 0.79 6.08 2.26
N HIS A 49 1.55 6.04 3.35
CA HIS A 49 2.11 4.80 3.90
C HIS A 49 1.71 4.58 5.36
N CYS A 50 0.71 3.70 5.61
CA CYS A 50 0.14 3.49 6.95
C CYS A 50 0.42 2.10 7.53
N ALA A 51 0.48 1.05 6.71
CA ALA A 51 0.43 -0.34 7.17
C ALA A 51 1.48 -1.24 6.52
N ALA A 52 2.72 -0.81 6.59
CA ALA A 52 3.90 -1.57 6.18
C ALA A 52 3.71 -2.26 4.80
N LEU A 53 3.91 -3.58 4.68
CA LEU A 53 3.77 -4.30 3.40
C LEU A 53 2.32 -4.35 2.88
N MET A 54 1.31 -4.09 3.72
CA MET A 54 -0.07 -4.14 3.25
C MET A 54 -0.40 -3.05 2.22
N ASP A 55 0.18 -1.86 2.34
CA ASP A 55 -0.09 -0.75 1.40
C ASP A 55 0.35 -1.08 -0.04
N PRO A 56 1.56 -1.64 -0.31
CA PRO A 56 1.91 -2.15 -1.63
C PRO A 56 0.94 -3.21 -2.16
N LEU A 57 0.45 -4.10 -1.31
CA LEU A 57 -0.51 -5.13 -1.71
C LEU A 57 -1.87 -4.51 -2.10
N LEU A 58 -2.32 -3.45 -1.42
CA LEU A 58 -3.51 -2.70 -1.79
C LEU A 58 -3.31 -1.91 -3.09
N THR A 59 -2.11 -1.38 -3.34
CA THR A 59 -1.77 -0.77 -4.64
C THR A 59 -1.87 -1.80 -5.78
N LEU A 60 -1.42 -3.04 -5.58
CA LEU A 60 -1.62 -4.11 -6.56
C LEU A 60 -3.10 -4.46 -6.78
N VAL A 61 -3.94 -4.37 -5.75
CA VAL A 61 -5.40 -4.54 -5.87
C VAL A 61 -6.02 -3.41 -6.70
N LEU A 62 -5.57 -2.15 -6.53
CA LEU A 62 -6.00 -1.00 -7.34
C LEU A 62 -5.74 -1.25 -8.83
N PHE A 63 -4.58 -1.83 -9.17
CA PHE A 63 -4.20 -2.11 -10.55
C PHE A 63 -4.82 -3.39 -11.14
N GLY A 64 -5.67 -4.09 -10.38
CA GLY A 64 -6.45 -5.23 -10.88
C GLY A 64 -5.61 -6.40 -11.40
N GLY A 65 -4.34 -6.53 -10.97
CA GLY A 65 -3.42 -7.56 -11.41
C GLY A 65 -2.53 -7.16 -12.60
N LYS A 66 -2.53 -5.89 -12.98
CA LYS A 66 -1.48 -5.34 -13.85
C LYS A 66 -0.18 -5.18 -13.03
N PRO A 67 1.00 -5.38 -13.64
CA PRO A 67 2.26 -5.24 -12.93
C PRO A 67 2.56 -3.78 -12.59
N VAL A 68 3.09 -3.58 -11.37
CA VAL A 68 3.62 -2.31 -10.87
C VAL A 68 5.02 -2.57 -10.34
N VAL A 69 5.96 -1.64 -10.54
CA VAL A 69 7.30 -1.69 -9.95
C VAL A 69 7.31 -0.81 -8.70
N PHE A 70 7.90 -1.31 -7.61
CA PHE A 70 7.93 -0.61 -6.33
C PHE A 70 9.36 -0.20 -5.95
N GLY A 71 9.49 0.99 -5.36
CA GLY A 71 10.69 1.38 -4.64
C GLY A 71 10.62 0.97 -3.17
N SER A 72 11.68 0.36 -2.65
CA SER A 72 11.80 0.03 -1.23
C SER A 72 13.20 0.33 -0.70
N ARG A 73 13.36 0.35 0.62
CA ARG A 73 14.63 0.62 1.31
C ARG A 73 15.75 -0.28 0.80
N SER A 74 16.93 0.29 0.52
CA SER A 74 18.08 -0.47 0.00
C SER A 74 18.64 -1.49 0.98
N ASP A 75 18.52 -1.27 2.29
CA ASP A 75 19.06 -2.16 3.33
C ASP A 75 18.42 -3.55 3.33
N ILE A 76 17.17 -3.71 2.92
CA ILE A 76 16.54 -5.04 2.79
C ILE A 76 17.13 -5.90 1.65
N PHE A 77 17.91 -5.28 0.75
CA PHE A 77 18.60 -5.97 -0.35
C PHE A 77 20.01 -6.44 0.04
N ALA A 78 20.45 -6.26 1.28
CA ALA A 78 21.79 -6.67 1.75
C ALA A 78 22.05 -8.17 1.56
N ASN A 79 21.02 -9.03 1.69
CA ASN A 79 21.14 -10.45 1.43
C ASN A 79 20.86 -10.74 -0.07
N PRO A 80 21.82 -11.32 -0.82
CA PRO A 80 21.66 -11.58 -2.26
C PRO A 80 20.48 -12.50 -2.62
N LYS A 81 20.12 -13.45 -1.75
CA LYS A 81 18.96 -14.34 -1.97
C LYS A 81 17.64 -13.54 -1.83
N VAL A 82 17.57 -12.69 -0.82
CA VAL A 82 16.42 -11.80 -0.62
C VAL A 82 16.34 -10.80 -1.77
N ALA A 83 17.44 -10.18 -2.16
CA ALA A 83 17.50 -9.24 -3.29
C ALA A 83 16.96 -9.87 -4.57
N LYS A 84 17.31 -11.14 -4.87
CA LYS A 84 16.80 -11.87 -6.03
C LYS A 84 15.28 -12.05 -5.99
N VAL A 85 14.73 -12.39 -4.83
CA VAL A 85 13.27 -12.53 -4.64
C VAL A 85 12.58 -11.18 -4.77
N LEU A 86 13.10 -10.12 -4.14
CA LEU A 86 12.54 -8.77 -4.22
C LEU A 86 12.51 -8.26 -5.67
N ARG A 87 13.59 -8.48 -6.43
CA ARG A 87 13.61 -8.12 -7.86
C ARG A 87 12.61 -8.94 -8.69
N TRP A 88 12.44 -10.22 -8.39
CA TRP A 88 11.39 -11.04 -9.02
C TRP A 88 9.99 -10.50 -8.71
N LEU A 89 9.78 -9.97 -7.49
CA LEU A 89 8.56 -9.28 -7.07
C LEU A 89 8.43 -7.85 -7.63
N ARG A 90 9.36 -7.41 -8.50
CA ARG A 90 9.42 -6.07 -9.09
C ARG A 90 9.64 -4.97 -8.06
N ILE A 91 10.51 -5.21 -7.10
CA ILE A 91 10.89 -4.22 -6.09
C ILE A 91 12.34 -3.80 -6.35
N LEU A 92 12.57 -2.48 -6.39
CA LEU A 92 13.87 -1.84 -6.60
C LEU A 92 14.41 -1.20 -5.32
N PRO A 93 15.74 -1.24 -5.09
CA PRO A 93 16.34 -0.62 -3.92
C PRO A 93 16.43 0.90 -4.08
N ILE A 94 15.91 1.66 -3.10
CA ILE A 94 16.10 3.12 -2.99
C ILE A 94 16.92 3.40 -1.72
N ALA A 95 18.12 3.95 -1.87
CA ALA A 95 18.93 4.39 -0.76
C ALA A 95 18.44 5.74 -0.24
N ARG A 96 18.33 5.85 1.09
CA ARG A 96 17.95 7.08 1.79
C ARG A 96 19.19 7.88 2.17
N GLU A 97 19.03 9.18 2.41
CA GLU A 97 20.14 10.07 2.81
C GLU A 97 20.87 9.57 4.08
N CYS A 98 20.16 8.92 5.00
CA CYS A 98 20.75 8.31 6.18
C CYS A 98 21.66 7.09 5.92
N ASN A 99 21.66 6.54 4.70
CA ASN A 99 22.51 5.42 4.32
C ASN A 99 23.93 5.84 3.91
N GLY A 100 24.20 7.16 3.82
CA GLY A 100 25.48 7.73 3.42
C GLY A 100 25.59 8.04 1.93
N LEU A 101 26.54 8.90 1.56
CA LEU A 101 26.68 9.43 0.20
C LEU A 101 27.00 8.36 -0.85
N SER A 102 27.79 7.35 -0.50
CA SER A 102 28.13 6.24 -1.39
C SER A 102 26.90 5.38 -1.77
N GLU A 103 26.00 5.18 -0.84
CA GLU A 103 24.75 4.46 -1.10
C GLU A 103 23.78 5.31 -1.94
N VAL A 104 23.71 6.63 -1.67
CA VAL A 104 22.89 7.57 -2.46
C VAL A 104 23.39 7.63 -3.91
N ALA A 105 24.70 7.53 -4.14
CA ALA A 105 25.26 7.47 -5.50
C ALA A 105 24.76 6.24 -6.28
N ARG A 106 24.52 5.11 -5.63
CA ARG A 106 23.94 3.90 -6.27
C ARG A 106 22.50 4.10 -6.74
N ASN A 107 21.80 5.11 -6.24
CA ASN A 107 20.46 5.45 -6.74
C ASN A 107 20.45 5.79 -8.24
N PHE A 108 21.57 6.28 -8.81
CA PHE A 108 21.63 6.57 -10.24
C PHE A 108 21.33 5.36 -11.12
N ASP A 109 21.87 4.19 -10.78
CA ASP A 109 21.59 2.96 -11.54
C ASP A 109 20.15 2.51 -11.35
N THR A 110 19.62 2.61 -10.11
CA THR A 110 18.21 2.32 -9.83
C THR A 110 17.28 3.29 -10.56
N PHE A 111 17.64 4.57 -10.65
CA PHE A 111 16.83 5.56 -11.36
C PHE A 111 16.78 5.27 -12.87
N LYS A 112 17.88 4.83 -13.47
CA LYS A 112 17.86 4.35 -14.87
C LYS A 112 16.92 3.17 -15.07
N GLU A 113 16.92 2.20 -14.13
CA GLU A 113 15.98 1.08 -14.18
C GLU A 113 14.51 1.53 -14.03
N ILE A 114 14.25 2.52 -13.18
CA ILE A 114 12.91 3.10 -13.03
C ILE A 114 12.47 3.80 -14.31
N ILE A 115 13.36 4.61 -14.92
CA ILE A 115 13.07 5.30 -16.18
C ILE A 115 12.82 4.30 -17.30
N ASP A 116 13.61 3.21 -17.38
CA ASP A 116 13.36 2.12 -18.33
C ASP A 116 12.00 1.43 -18.12
N CYS A 117 11.54 1.30 -16.87
CA CYS A 117 10.18 0.80 -16.59
C CYS A 117 9.10 1.78 -17.08
N LEU A 118 9.28 3.06 -16.81
CA LEU A 118 8.34 4.12 -17.21
C LEU A 118 8.26 4.27 -18.73
N ASP A 119 9.39 4.12 -19.45
CA ASP A 119 9.47 4.11 -20.90
C ASP A 119 8.70 2.93 -21.53
N ASN A 120 8.59 1.83 -20.78
CA ASN A 120 7.81 0.65 -21.19
C ASN A 120 6.41 0.62 -20.59
N GLU A 121 5.84 1.78 -20.22
CA GLU A 121 4.49 1.97 -19.70
C GLU A 121 4.19 1.13 -18.44
N VAL A 122 5.22 0.73 -17.68
CA VAL A 122 5.06 0.05 -16.40
C VAL A 122 5.11 1.07 -15.27
N PRO A 123 4.02 1.26 -14.52
CA PRO A 123 3.96 2.24 -13.44
C PRO A 123 4.99 1.95 -12.35
N PHE A 124 5.57 3.01 -11.82
CA PHE A 124 6.45 2.96 -10.65
C PHE A 124 5.74 3.52 -9.42
N CYS A 125 5.78 2.80 -8.30
CA CYS A 125 5.18 3.22 -7.04
C CYS A 125 6.25 3.53 -6.01
N LEU A 126 6.18 4.71 -5.41
CA LEU A 126 7.08 5.14 -4.33
C LEU A 126 6.29 5.74 -3.18
N TYR A 127 6.45 5.16 -2.00
CA TYR A 127 5.97 5.73 -0.74
C TYR A 127 6.91 6.86 -0.33
N ALA A 128 6.54 8.08 -0.73
CA ALA A 128 7.42 9.25 -0.66
C ALA A 128 7.69 9.76 0.76
N GLU A 129 7.01 9.24 1.77
CA GLU A 129 7.25 9.48 3.20
C GLU A 129 8.56 8.81 3.68
N GLY A 130 8.96 7.70 3.05
CA GLY A 130 10.18 6.96 3.37
C GLY A 130 10.09 6.05 4.61
N THR A 131 8.99 6.11 5.35
CA THR A 131 8.61 5.21 6.44
C THR A 131 7.09 5.16 6.57
N HIS A 132 6.55 4.15 7.22
CA HIS A 132 5.10 4.07 7.46
C HIS A 132 4.70 4.77 8.76
N ASN A 133 3.46 5.27 8.79
CA ASN A 133 2.84 5.94 9.93
C ASN A 133 1.39 5.47 10.07
N PRO A 134 1.01 4.68 11.09
CA PRO A 134 -0.35 4.16 11.26
C PRO A 134 -1.31 5.22 11.81
N GLU A 135 -1.27 6.41 11.24
CA GLU A 135 -2.13 7.55 11.56
C GLU A 135 -2.84 8.06 10.31
N ARG A 136 -3.89 8.87 10.51
CA ARG A 136 -4.58 9.56 9.40
C ARG A 136 -3.91 10.88 9.05
N GLU A 137 -2.61 10.85 9.05
CA GLU A 137 -1.77 11.98 8.70
C GLU A 137 -0.55 11.49 7.91
N MET A 138 -0.23 12.19 6.84
CA MET A 138 0.94 11.89 6.01
C MET A 138 2.19 12.57 6.56
N LEU A 139 3.28 11.83 6.67
CA LEU A 139 4.59 12.40 6.99
C LEU A 139 5.09 13.31 5.86
N PRO A 140 6.11 14.14 6.12
CA PRO A 140 6.69 15.00 5.09
C PRO A 140 7.20 14.20 3.88
N VAL A 141 6.78 14.59 2.70
CA VAL A 141 7.21 14.02 1.43
C VAL A 141 8.69 14.28 1.18
N LYS A 142 9.42 13.25 0.78
CA LYS A 142 10.85 13.34 0.43
C LYS A 142 11.02 13.71 -1.05
N LYS A 143 11.94 14.62 -1.33
CA LYS A 143 12.24 15.13 -2.69
C LYS A 143 12.64 14.06 -3.72
N GLY A 144 12.98 12.83 -3.28
CA GLY A 144 13.42 11.75 -4.14
C GLY A 144 12.42 11.40 -5.25
N ILE A 145 11.12 11.46 -4.97
CA ILE A 145 10.08 11.19 -5.97
C ILE A 145 10.12 12.21 -7.11
N PHE A 146 10.30 13.49 -6.81
CA PHE A 146 10.37 14.55 -7.81
C PHE A 146 11.70 14.55 -8.58
N ARG A 147 12.81 14.13 -7.95
CA ARG A 147 14.08 13.91 -8.65
C ARG A 147 13.95 12.81 -9.71
N ILE A 148 13.35 11.68 -9.36
CA ILE A 148 13.07 10.59 -10.31
C ILE A 148 12.16 11.10 -11.43
N ALA A 149 11.07 11.76 -11.08
CA ALA A 149 10.10 12.28 -12.04
C ALA A 149 10.71 13.30 -13.00
N LYS A 150 11.55 14.23 -12.49
CA LYS A 150 12.25 15.23 -13.32
C LYS A 150 13.24 14.56 -14.28
N MET A 151 14.06 13.62 -13.77
CA MET A 151 14.98 12.87 -14.61
C MET A 151 14.25 12.08 -15.71
N ALA A 152 13.12 11.46 -15.38
CA ALA A 152 12.30 10.78 -16.37
C ALA A 152 11.72 11.76 -17.40
N GLN A 153 11.19 12.91 -16.96
CA GLN A 153 10.65 13.94 -17.85
C GLN A 153 11.70 14.49 -18.81
N ASP A 154 12.96 14.62 -18.37
CA ASP A 154 14.05 15.12 -19.20
C ASP A 154 14.58 14.09 -20.22
N GLN A 155 14.35 12.80 -19.96
CA GLN A 155 14.87 11.70 -20.79
C GLN A 155 13.81 11.06 -21.68
N LEU A 156 12.54 11.07 -21.26
CA LEU A 156 11.45 10.46 -22.01
C LEU A 156 10.77 11.49 -22.90
N GLY A 157 10.37 11.06 -24.09
CA GLY A 157 9.60 11.88 -25.05
C GLY A 157 8.09 11.96 -24.73
N VAL A 158 7.70 11.51 -23.53
CA VAL A 158 6.29 11.44 -23.10
C VAL A 158 6.08 12.17 -21.78
N PRO A 159 4.86 12.67 -21.49
CA PRO A 159 4.56 13.31 -20.21
C PRO A 159 4.78 12.35 -19.03
N VAL A 160 5.44 12.84 -17.98
CA VAL A 160 5.59 12.14 -16.71
C VAL A 160 4.60 12.72 -15.70
N ARG A 161 3.81 11.83 -15.08
CA ARG A 161 2.76 12.22 -14.15
C ARG A 161 2.93 11.52 -12.81
N ILE A 162 2.83 12.29 -11.72
CA ILE A 162 2.72 11.76 -10.35
C ILE A 162 1.25 11.72 -9.98
N VAL A 163 0.77 10.54 -9.55
CA VAL A 163 -0.62 10.31 -9.14
C VAL A 163 -0.70 10.17 -7.63
N PRO A 164 -1.31 11.16 -6.92
CA PRO A 164 -1.57 11.06 -5.50
C PRO A 164 -2.60 9.97 -5.21
N ILE A 165 -2.40 9.19 -4.14
CA ILE A 165 -3.32 8.10 -3.78
C ILE A 165 -3.51 8.06 -2.26
N GLY A 166 -4.74 8.25 -1.78
CA GLY A 166 -5.10 8.08 -0.38
C GLY A 166 -5.55 6.65 -0.08
N VAL A 167 -4.77 5.91 0.70
CA VAL A 167 -5.17 4.59 1.24
C VAL A 167 -5.73 4.78 2.64
N ASN A 168 -7.00 4.43 2.83
CA ASN A 168 -7.77 4.70 4.04
C ASN A 168 -8.20 3.41 4.69
N TYR A 169 -7.80 3.21 5.93
CA TYR A 169 -8.17 2.06 6.76
C TYR A 169 -9.31 2.44 7.71
N GLU A 170 -10.37 1.60 7.82
CA GLU A 170 -11.37 1.73 8.88
C GLU A 170 -10.70 1.58 10.25
N ASP A 171 -9.80 0.59 10.36
CA ASP A 171 -8.96 0.34 11.54
C ASP A 171 -7.55 -0.10 11.08
N PHE A 172 -6.51 0.49 11.64
CA PHE A 172 -5.12 0.18 11.24
C PHE A 172 -4.63 -1.18 11.77
N PHE A 173 -5.33 -1.79 12.71
CA PHE A 173 -4.85 -2.96 13.43
C PHE A 173 -5.79 -4.15 13.39
N ARG A 174 -7.11 -3.92 13.22
CA ARG A 174 -8.13 -4.97 13.21
C ARG A 174 -8.37 -5.51 11.80
N GLY A 175 -8.43 -6.83 11.66
CA GLY A 175 -8.80 -7.49 10.41
C GLY A 175 -10.28 -7.29 10.05
N GLN A 176 -10.62 -7.66 8.82
CA GLN A 176 -11.99 -7.54 8.29
C GLN A 176 -12.61 -6.14 8.44
N GLY A 177 -11.76 -5.10 8.51
CA GLY A 177 -12.15 -3.71 8.34
C GLY A 177 -12.44 -3.37 6.88
N ARG A 178 -12.83 -2.15 6.61
CA ARG A 178 -13.03 -1.62 5.27
C ARG A 178 -11.82 -0.81 4.84
N ILE A 179 -11.57 -0.84 3.53
CA ILE A 179 -10.52 -0.05 2.90
C ILE A 179 -11.17 0.87 1.87
N GLY A 180 -10.76 2.14 1.88
CA GLY A 180 -11.01 3.11 0.82
C GLY A 180 -9.71 3.48 0.13
N ILE A 181 -9.64 3.32 -1.19
CA ILE A 181 -8.53 3.80 -2.00
C ILE A 181 -9.07 4.92 -2.86
N ARG A 182 -8.53 6.12 -2.69
CA ARG A 182 -8.94 7.31 -3.45
C ARG A 182 -7.79 7.80 -4.31
N VAL A 183 -8.02 7.87 -5.61
CA VAL A 183 -7.05 8.38 -6.58
C VAL A 183 -7.31 9.85 -6.82
N GLY A 184 -6.29 10.68 -6.66
CA GLY A 184 -6.35 12.12 -6.91
C GLY A 184 -6.04 12.50 -8.35
N GLU A 185 -6.10 13.79 -8.63
CA GLU A 185 -5.74 14.33 -9.95
C GLU A 185 -4.22 14.23 -10.16
N PRO A 186 -3.77 13.73 -11.33
CA PRO A 186 -2.35 13.63 -11.64
C PRO A 186 -1.66 14.99 -11.65
N MET A 187 -0.41 15.02 -11.21
CA MET A 187 0.49 16.17 -11.34
C MET A 187 1.36 15.96 -12.58
N GLU A 188 1.24 16.81 -13.57
CA GLU A 188 2.08 16.76 -14.77
C GLU A 188 3.42 17.45 -14.53
N ILE A 189 4.50 16.69 -14.51
CA ILE A 189 5.81 17.13 -14.02
C ILE A 189 6.40 18.25 -14.85
N GLY A 190 6.27 18.20 -16.17
CA GLY A 190 6.71 19.27 -17.05
C GLY A 190 6.06 20.61 -16.73
N GLU A 191 4.73 20.62 -16.55
CA GLU A 191 3.97 21.80 -16.18
C GLU A 191 4.30 22.30 -14.79
N GLU A 192 4.41 21.40 -13.80
CA GLU A 192 4.68 21.76 -12.42
C GLU A 192 6.05 22.42 -12.24
N PHE A 193 7.08 21.97 -12.97
CA PHE A 193 8.38 22.63 -12.99
C PHE A 193 8.34 23.96 -13.77
N ALA A 194 7.59 24.02 -14.89
CA ALA A 194 7.44 25.27 -15.67
C ALA A 194 6.74 26.38 -14.87
N LYS A 195 5.71 26.07 -14.07
CA LYS A 195 5.03 27.04 -13.17
C LYS A 195 5.99 27.66 -12.15
N ARG A 196 7.09 27.00 -11.81
CA ARG A 196 8.09 27.41 -10.82
C ARG A 196 9.40 27.85 -11.45
N ALA A 197 9.41 28.08 -12.76
CA ALA A 197 10.59 28.59 -13.46
C ALA A 197 11.02 29.94 -12.86
N GLY A 198 12.27 30.02 -12.44
CA GLY A 198 12.82 31.22 -11.78
C GLY A 198 13.01 31.12 -10.26
N LEU A 199 12.45 30.07 -9.63
CA LEU A 199 12.79 29.74 -8.24
C LEU A 199 14.12 28.97 -8.18
N ALA A 200 14.79 29.02 -7.01
CA ALA A 200 15.92 28.15 -6.77
C ALA A 200 15.47 26.68 -6.76
N GLU A 201 16.30 25.76 -7.26
CA GLU A 201 15.96 24.35 -7.37
C GLU A 201 15.47 23.73 -6.03
N ALA A 202 16.12 24.12 -4.93
CA ALA A 202 15.74 23.66 -3.59
C ALA A 202 14.31 24.08 -3.19
N ASP A 203 13.91 25.29 -3.60
CA ASP A 203 12.59 25.83 -3.32
C ASP A 203 11.52 25.15 -4.18
N ILE A 204 11.83 24.88 -5.46
CA ILE A 204 10.94 24.10 -6.34
C ILE A 204 10.61 22.75 -5.70
N TYR A 205 11.62 21.99 -5.28
CA TYR A 205 11.38 20.69 -4.65
C TYR A 205 10.63 20.82 -3.33
N ARG A 206 10.87 21.84 -2.52
CA ARG A 206 10.16 22.06 -1.27
C ARG A 206 8.67 22.31 -1.50
N GLU A 207 8.34 23.19 -2.46
CA GLU A 207 6.95 23.49 -2.80
C GLU A 207 6.23 22.27 -3.38
N LEU A 208 6.88 21.55 -4.31
CA LEU A 208 6.31 20.33 -4.90
C LEU A 208 6.04 19.25 -3.85
N CYS A 209 6.95 19.05 -2.90
CA CYS A 209 6.75 18.11 -1.79
C CYS A 209 5.57 18.52 -0.91
N THR A 210 5.41 19.82 -0.63
CA THR A 210 4.28 20.34 0.15
C THR A 210 2.98 20.13 -0.62
N GLU A 211 2.94 20.49 -1.90
CA GLU A 211 1.76 20.33 -2.73
C GLU A 211 1.31 18.88 -2.87
N LEU A 212 2.25 17.95 -3.10
CA LEU A 212 1.92 16.52 -3.16
C LEU A 212 1.34 16.04 -1.84
N ARG A 213 1.97 16.43 -0.70
CA ARG A 213 1.46 16.10 0.62
C ARG A 213 0.03 16.63 0.83
N ASP A 214 -0.25 17.86 0.45
CA ASP A 214 -1.57 18.46 0.61
C ASP A 214 -2.62 17.79 -0.26
N ARG A 215 -2.26 17.39 -1.50
CA ARG A 215 -3.13 16.61 -2.39
C ARG A 215 -3.44 15.24 -1.81
N ASP A 216 -2.44 14.53 -1.26
CA ASP A 216 -2.63 13.23 -0.60
C ASP A 216 -3.47 13.37 0.68
N MET A 217 -3.20 14.38 1.51
CA MET A 217 -3.99 14.67 2.72
C MET A 217 -5.46 14.92 2.42
N ALA A 218 -5.79 15.55 1.29
CA ALA A 218 -7.18 15.73 0.86
C ALA A 218 -7.88 14.42 0.51
N LEU A 219 -7.13 13.36 0.20
CA LEU A 219 -7.65 12.01 -0.09
C LEU A 219 -7.74 11.14 1.16
N ILE A 220 -7.05 11.52 2.24
CA ILE A 220 -7.04 10.78 3.50
C ILE A 220 -8.27 11.17 4.33
N GLY A 221 -8.96 10.15 4.86
CA GLY A 221 -10.14 10.37 5.68
C GLY A 221 -10.67 9.08 6.29
N PRO A 222 -11.62 9.19 7.23
CA PRO A 222 -12.17 8.01 7.87
C PRO A 222 -13.04 7.20 6.90
N GLU A 223 -12.83 5.88 6.87
CA GLU A 223 -13.78 4.94 6.29
C GLU A 223 -14.87 4.65 7.31
N ARG A 224 -16.03 5.34 7.17
CA ARG A 224 -17.13 5.24 8.15
C ARG A 224 -18.05 4.06 7.86
N THR A 225 -18.31 3.26 8.88
CA THR A 225 -19.43 2.32 8.90
C THR A 225 -20.70 3.10 9.24
N ARG A 226 -21.74 3.06 8.39
CA ARG A 226 -23.09 3.47 8.82
C ARG A 226 -23.54 2.49 9.89
N ARG A 227 -23.54 2.91 11.15
CA ARG A 227 -24.12 2.14 12.25
C ARG A 227 -25.65 2.28 12.18
N HIS A 228 -26.36 1.16 12.13
CA HIS A 228 -27.82 1.16 12.23
C HIS A 228 -28.20 1.17 13.71
N ASP A 229 -29.04 2.12 14.13
CA ASP A 229 -29.50 2.33 15.52
C ASP A 229 -30.44 1.24 16.09
N ARG A 230 -30.37 0.02 15.56
CA ARG A 230 -31.23 -1.08 16.01
C ARG A 230 -30.51 -1.93 17.05
N LYS A 231 -30.25 -1.34 18.25
CA LYS A 231 -29.51 -2.02 19.33
C LYS A 231 -30.11 -3.37 19.72
N PHE A 232 -31.43 -3.45 19.87
CA PHE A 232 -32.11 -4.70 20.21
C PHE A 232 -31.92 -5.80 19.17
N LEU A 233 -32.09 -5.48 17.87
CA LEU A 233 -31.89 -6.47 16.80
C LEU A 233 -30.43 -6.92 16.72
N ARG A 234 -29.48 -6.02 16.99
CA ARG A 234 -28.05 -6.36 17.04
C ARG A 234 -27.73 -7.27 18.22
N ALA A 235 -28.31 -7.04 19.40
CA ALA A 235 -28.16 -7.91 20.56
C ALA A 235 -28.74 -9.31 20.31
N LEU A 236 -29.95 -9.39 19.71
CA LEU A 236 -30.53 -10.66 19.30
C LEU A 236 -29.69 -11.40 18.27
N ALA A 237 -29.21 -10.70 17.24
CA ALA A 237 -28.31 -11.28 16.23
C ALA A 237 -26.99 -11.77 16.84
N ALA A 238 -26.44 -11.06 17.83
CA ALA A 238 -25.27 -11.50 18.56
C ALA A 238 -25.53 -12.82 19.31
N LEU A 239 -26.65 -12.91 20.03
CA LEU A 239 -27.01 -14.12 20.76
C LEU A 239 -27.19 -15.32 19.79
N LEU A 240 -27.91 -15.13 18.69
CA LEU A 240 -28.17 -16.17 17.70
C LEU A 240 -26.91 -16.62 16.95
N SER A 241 -25.90 -15.77 16.84
CA SER A 241 -24.64 -16.09 16.16
C SER A 241 -23.60 -16.78 17.05
N LEU A 242 -23.83 -16.94 18.36
CA LEU A 242 -22.90 -17.58 19.31
C LEU A 242 -22.46 -19.00 18.90
N PRO A 243 -23.36 -19.92 18.47
CA PRO A 243 -22.94 -21.25 18.03
C PRO A 243 -22.00 -21.19 16.82
N LEU A 244 -22.32 -20.34 15.83
CA LEU A 244 -21.48 -20.14 14.66
C LEU A 244 -20.13 -19.55 15.05
N PHE A 245 -20.11 -18.58 15.96
CA PHE A 245 -18.87 -17.99 16.48
C PHE A 245 -17.98 -19.05 17.12
N ALA A 246 -18.53 -19.93 17.94
CA ALA A 246 -17.78 -21.00 18.61
C ALA A 246 -17.12 -21.98 17.59
N VAL A 247 -17.89 -22.41 16.58
CA VAL A 247 -17.35 -23.27 15.50
C VAL A 247 -16.24 -22.55 14.73
N CYS A 248 -16.47 -21.31 14.33
CA CYS A 248 -15.48 -20.53 13.61
C CYS A 248 -14.25 -20.21 14.46
N ALA A 249 -14.40 -19.98 15.77
CA ALA A 249 -13.29 -19.76 16.69
C ALA A 249 -12.37 -20.99 16.76
N VAL A 250 -12.93 -22.17 16.92
CA VAL A 250 -12.14 -23.42 16.91
C VAL A 250 -11.44 -23.62 15.58
N GLY A 251 -12.15 -23.50 14.45
CA GLY A 251 -11.58 -23.67 13.11
C GLY A 251 -10.52 -22.61 12.75
N SER A 252 -10.54 -21.45 13.38
CA SER A 252 -9.57 -20.36 13.14
C SER A 252 -8.32 -20.42 14.01
N LEU A 253 -8.23 -21.31 14.99
CA LEU A 253 -7.10 -21.38 15.93
C LEU A 253 -5.74 -21.46 15.24
N LEU A 254 -5.63 -22.20 14.13
CA LEU A 254 -4.37 -22.36 13.38
C LEU A 254 -3.92 -21.06 12.68
N ILE A 255 -4.80 -20.11 12.49
CA ILE A 255 -4.47 -18.77 11.95
C ILE A 255 -4.35 -17.77 13.09
N TRP A 256 -5.35 -17.74 13.98
CA TRP A 256 -5.46 -16.73 15.03
C TRP A 256 -4.37 -16.86 16.09
N LEU A 257 -4.06 -18.06 16.55
CA LEU A 257 -3.07 -18.25 17.61
C LEU A 257 -1.64 -17.87 17.17
N PRO A 258 -1.12 -18.31 16.02
CA PRO A 258 0.17 -17.83 15.53
C PRO A 258 0.19 -16.33 15.29
N TYR A 259 -0.90 -15.75 14.77
CA TYR A 259 -1.03 -14.30 14.61
C TYR A 259 -0.86 -13.58 15.96
N GLU A 260 -1.58 -13.98 16.99
CA GLU A 260 -1.50 -13.38 18.32
C GLU A 260 -0.11 -13.51 18.94
N ILE A 261 0.53 -14.68 18.82
CA ILE A 261 1.89 -14.93 19.33
C ILE A 261 2.88 -13.97 18.65
N ILE A 262 2.84 -13.87 17.32
CA ILE A 262 3.72 -12.99 16.54
C ILE A 262 3.47 -11.53 16.95
N MET A 263 2.20 -11.10 17.00
CA MET A 263 1.85 -9.72 17.29
C MET A 263 2.18 -9.30 18.74
N ARG A 264 2.20 -10.24 19.69
CA ARG A 264 2.65 -9.95 21.07
C ARG A 264 4.14 -9.64 21.15
N GLY A 265 4.95 -10.34 20.34
CA GLY A 265 6.41 -10.11 20.26
C GLY A 265 6.81 -8.94 19.36
N MET A 266 5.88 -8.35 18.62
CA MET A 266 6.16 -7.29 17.64
C MET A 266 5.92 -5.91 18.26
N GLU A 267 6.95 -5.06 18.30
CA GLU A 267 6.85 -3.68 18.80
C GLU A 267 6.00 -2.82 17.88
N ASP A 268 6.25 -2.90 16.57
CA ASP A 268 5.56 -2.10 15.56
C ASP A 268 4.25 -2.77 15.13
N LYS A 269 3.14 -2.25 15.64
CA LYS A 269 1.79 -2.77 15.35
C LYS A 269 1.29 -2.46 13.93
N ALA A 270 1.95 -1.58 13.17
CA ALA A 270 1.62 -1.33 11.76
C ALA A 270 1.76 -2.58 10.88
N TRP A 271 2.51 -3.59 11.32
CA TRP A 271 2.65 -4.89 10.66
C TRP A 271 1.44 -5.82 10.83
N SER A 272 0.46 -5.45 11.64
CA SER A 272 -0.70 -6.29 11.97
C SER A 272 -1.41 -6.86 10.73
N HIS A 273 -1.70 -6.01 9.75
CA HIS A 273 -2.33 -6.45 8.49
C HIS A 273 -1.39 -7.32 7.63
N THR A 274 -0.08 -7.04 7.66
CA THR A 274 0.93 -7.85 6.96
C THR A 274 1.02 -9.27 7.53
N VAL A 275 1.05 -9.40 8.86
CA VAL A 275 1.07 -10.72 9.54
C VAL A 275 -0.21 -11.48 9.23
N ARG A 276 -1.37 -10.82 9.26
CA ARG A 276 -2.66 -11.42 8.91
C ARG A 276 -2.68 -11.89 7.45
N PHE A 277 -2.17 -11.08 6.53
CA PHE A 277 -2.00 -11.49 5.14
C PHE A 277 -1.11 -12.73 5.02
N ALA A 278 0.02 -12.79 5.71
CA ALA A 278 0.91 -13.94 5.70
C ALA A 278 0.19 -15.21 6.19
N MET A 279 -0.60 -15.11 7.26
CA MET A 279 -1.40 -16.24 7.75
C MET A 279 -2.45 -16.68 6.71
N HIS A 280 -3.16 -15.76 6.10
CA HIS A 280 -4.11 -16.06 5.03
C HIS A 280 -3.40 -16.67 3.81
N PHE A 281 -2.23 -16.16 3.44
CA PHE A 281 -1.46 -16.65 2.30
C PHE A 281 -1.01 -18.11 2.48
N ILE A 282 -0.61 -18.49 3.70
CA ILE A 282 -0.12 -19.83 4.03
C ILE A 282 -1.28 -20.82 4.20
N PHE A 283 -2.41 -20.37 4.77
CA PHE A 283 -3.53 -21.24 5.15
C PHE A 283 -4.84 -20.93 4.43
N PRO A 284 -4.91 -20.98 3.08
CA PRO A 284 -6.09 -20.54 2.34
C PRO A 284 -7.35 -21.37 2.65
N VAL A 285 -7.22 -22.65 2.97
CA VAL A 285 -8.36 -23.54 3.27
C VAL A 285 -9.07 -23.10 4.55
N LEU A 286 -8.37 -22.47 5.49
CA LEU A 286 -8.94 -22.04 6.76
C LEU A 286 -9.70 -20.71 6.67
N TRP A 287 -9.72 -20.03 5.53
CA TRP A 287 -10.50 -18.79 5.35
C TRP A 287 -11.99 -18.98 5.66
N ILE A 288 -12.52 -20.16 5.37
CA ILE A 288 -13.93 -20.50 5.63
C ILE A 288 -14.31 -20.32 7.12
N PHE A 289 -13.37 -20.54 8.02
CA PHE A 289 -13.57 -20.35 9.46
C PHE A 289 -13.07 -18.98 9.94
N HIS A 290 -11.90 -18.56 9.48
CA HIS A 290 -11.22 -17.39 10.02
C HIS A 290 -11.91 -16.06 9.62
N ILE A 291 -12.38 -15.94 8.39
CA ILE A 291 -13.08 -14.71 7.94
C ILE A 291 -14.39 -14.50 8.72
N PRO A 292 -15.29 -15.49 8.85
CA PRO A 292 -16.48 -15.32 9.69
C PRO A 292 -16.13 -15.09 11.16
N PHE A 293 -15.11 -15.73 11.70
CA PHE A 293 -14.63 -15.51 13.07
C PHE A 293 -14.26 -14.04 13.31
N GLU A 294 -13.38 -13.45 12.50
CA GLU A 294 -12.98 -12.06 12.65
C GLU A 294 -14.16 -11.08 12.48
N ARG A 295 -15.06 -11.36 11.53
CA ARG A 295 -16.27 -10.54 11.32
C ARG A 295 -17.20 -10.57 12.51
N LEU A 296 -17.44 -11.74 13.10
CA LEU A 296 -18.27 -11.88 14.30
C LEU A 296 -17.58 -11.25 15.51
N LEU A 297 -16.27 -11.44 15.66
CA LEU A 297 -15.50 -10.84 16.74
C LEU A 297 -15.58 -9.30 16.69
N ASN A 298 -15.46 -8.70 15.52
CA ASN A 298 -15.63 -7.25 15.34
C ASN A 298 -17.06 -6.81 15.61
N PHE A 299 -18.05 -7.61 15.20
CA PHE A 299 -19.47 -7.34 15.48
C PHE A 299 -19.75 -7.31 16.98
N TYR A 300 -19.23 -8.29 17.75
CA TYR A 300 -19.38 -8.30 19.21
C TYR A 300 -18.65 -7.14 19.88
N ARG A 301 -17.42 -6.85 19.47
CA ARG A 301 -16.65 -5.71 20.00
C ARG A 301 -17.42 -4.38 19.83
N HIS A 302 -17.93 -4.12 18.64
CA HIS A 302 -18.72 -2.92 18.38
C HIS A 302 -20.05 -2.89 19.16
N LEU A 303 -20.68 -4.05 19.37
CA LEU A 303 -21.88 -4.10 20.21
C LEU A 303 -21.56 -3.73 21.67
N PHE A 304 -20.46 -4.24 22.23
CA PHE A 304 -20.02 -3.89 23.58
C PHE A 304 -19.58 -2.43 23.72
N GLU A 305 -18.95 -1.88 22.70
CA GLU A 305 -18.58 -0.44 22.65
C GLU A 305 -19.82 0.46 22.63
N ASP A 306 -20.91 0.06 21.95
CA ASP A 306 -22.16 0.81 21.88
C ASP A 306 -23.04 0.65 23.14
N LEU A 307 -22.74 -0.30 24.03
CA LEU A 307 -23.46 -0.55 25.31
C LEU A 307 -22.80 0.14 26.51
N LYS A 308 -21.55 0.60 26.36
CA LYS A 308 -20.85 1.43 27.35
C LYS A 308 -21.21 2.91 27.18
#